data_cf1ef59d4aa34f37a35d695a10df9b70
#
_entry.id   cf1ef59d4aa34f37a35d695a10df9b70
#
_cell.length_a   1.000
_cell.length_b   1.000
_cell.length_c   1.000
_cell.angle_alpha   90.00
_cell.angle_beta   90.00
_cell.angle_gamma   90.00
#
_symmetry.space_group_name_H-M   'P 1'
#
loop_
_entity.id
_entity.type
_entity.pdbx_description
1 polymer ?
#
loop_
_entity_poly.entity_id
_entity_poly.type
_entity_poly.pdbx_seq_one_letter_code
_entity_poly.pdbx_strand_id
1 'polypeptide(L)'
;MLAQHAALVAAAHTSVDLIDSSLRPRAVIGHSQGMLGVALLESLRAASAHHGENNAEVVEIHAVARLIGAAAARSVRRANLGPIGEVTPMLSVRGVPRAALDQVLNAAGLSEHISIGVTNGRTAVILSGRPADLEAAVSALEFAAKRSEREHKERLRGGEVLAPICEYLDTTVPFHSPLLEGAVEDTVAWAN
;
A
#
# COMPACT_ATOMS: atom_id res chain seq x y z
N MET A 1 10.90 2.45 -7.39
CA MET A 1 10.37 3.81 -7.29
C MET A 1 10.86 4.75 -8.40
N LEU A 2 12.17 4.92 -8.62
CA LEU A 2 12.67 5.79 -9.71
C LEU A 2 12.21 5.37 -11.11
N ALA A 3 12.18 4.06 -11.41
CA ALA A 3 11.73 3.54 -12.72
C ALA A 3 10.23 3.75 -12.97
N GLN A 4 9.39 3.58 -11.95
CA GLN A 4 7.95 3.88 -12.04
C GLN A 4 7.69 5.38 -12.18
N HIS A 5 8.51 6.20 -11.54
CA HIS A 5 8.44 7.66 -11.65
C HIS A 5 8.87 8.14 -13.05
N ALA A 6 9.94 7.57 -13.59
CA ALA A 6 10.39 7.85 -14.95
C ALA A 6 9.36 7.38 -15.99
N ALA A 7 8.69 6.24 -15.77
CA ALA A 7 7.64 5.74 -16.64
C ALA A 7 6.37 6.64 -16.58
N LEU A 8 5.99 7.14 -15.39
CA LEU A 8 4.88 8.09 -15.22
C LEU A 8 5.19 9.44 -15.89
N VAL A 9 6.41 9.96 -15.74
CA VAL A 9 6.84 11.20 -16.40
C VAL A 9 6.94 11.01 -17.90
N ALA A 10 7.51 9.91 -18.38
CA ALA A 10 7.56 9.59 -19.80
C ALA A 10 6.15 9.37 -20.39
N ALA A 11 5.26 8.68 -19.69
CA ALA A 11 3.87 8.51 -20.07
C ALA A 11 3.11 9.85 -20.08
N ALA A 12 3.38 10.75 -19.13
CA ALA A 12 2.79 12.09 -19.12
C ALA A 12 3.27 12.92 -20.32
N HIS A 13 4.56 12.85 -20.67
CA HIS A 13 5.11 13.55 -21.85
C HIS A 13 4.66 12.97 -23.18
N THR A 14 4.50 11.64 -23.27
CA THR A 14 4.00 10.98 -24.51
C THR A 14 2.48 11.00 -24.63
N SER A 15 1.74 11.06 -23.52
CA SER A 15 0.27 11.03 -23.56
C SER A 15 -0.39 12.39 -23.81
N VAL A 16 0.36 13.49 -23.71
CA VAL A 16 -0.19 14.80 -24.11
C VAL A 16 -0.53 14.83 -25.61
N ASP A 17 0.26 14.12 -26.44
CA ASP A 17 -0.01 13.97 -27.87
C ASP A 17 -0.92 12.79 -28.25
N LEU A 18 -1.07 11.79 -27.33
CA LEU A 18 -1.87 10.59 -27.57
C LEU A 18 -3.30 10.65 -27.02
N ILE A 19 -3.61 11.62 -26.17
CA ILE A 19 -4.98 11.83 -25.71
C ILE A 19 -5.69 12.70 -26.75
N ASP A 20 -6.14 12.07 -27.81
CA ASP A 20 -7.19 12.63 -28.65
C ASP A 20 -8.29 13.21 -27.74
N SER A 21 -8.69 14.42 -28.01
CA SER A 21 -9.69 15.17 -27.24
C SER A 21 -11.01 14.39 -27.05
N SER A 22 -11.25 13.37 -27.90
CA SER A 22 -12.37 12.44 -27.81
C SER A 22 -12.25 11.41 -26.68
N LEU A 23 -11.03 11.16 -26.15
CA LEU A 23 -10.75 10.16 -25.10
C LEU A 23 -10.50 10.79 -23.72
N ARG A 24 -10.99 12.01 -23.48
CA ARG A 24 -10.83 12.65 -22.15
C ARG A 24 -11.51 11.79 -21.09
N PRO A 25 -10.78 11.30 -20.08
CA PRO A 25 -11.39 10.59 -18.98
C PRO A 25 -12.39 11.51 -18.26
N ARG A 26 -13.59 11.00 -17.96
CA ARG A 26 -14.61 11.74 -17.22
C ARG A 26 -14.27 11.90 -15.75
N ALA A 27 -13.48 10.98 -15.23
CA ALA A 27 -12.99 11.01 -13.84
C ALA A 27 -11.61 10.35 -13.77
N VAL A 28 -10.77 10.82 -12.86
CA VAL A 28 -9.50 10.21 -12.49
C VAL A 28 -9.59 9.86 -11.02
N ILE A 29 -9.26 8.62 -10.68
CA ILE A 29 -9.32 8.10 -9.31
C ILE A 29 -7.91 7.69 -8.92
N GLY A 30 -7.44 8.17 -7.76
CA GLY A 30 -6.18 7.77 -7.17
C GLY A 30 -6.40 7.12 -5.81
N HIS A 31 -5.62 6.08 -5.50
CA HIS A 31 -5.56 5.44 -4.20
C HIS A 31 -4.12 5.46 -3.67
N SER A 32 -3.95 5.86 -2.39
CA SER A 32 -2.62 5.96 -1.77
C SER A 32 -1.67 6.85 -2.59
N GLN A 33 -0.53 6.35 -3.08
CA GLN A 33 0.38 7.09 -3.96
C GLN A 33 -0.27 7.57 -5.26
N GLY A 34 -1.33 6.90 -5.71
CA GLY A 34 -2.11 7.32 -6.87
C GLY A 34 -2.78 8.69 -6.70
N MET A 35 -3.00 9.15 -5.46
CA MET A 35 -3.51 10.51 -5.21
C MET A 35 -2.52 11.60 -5.65
N LEU A 36 -1.21 11.37 -5.45
CA LEU A 36 -0.17 12.27 -5.97
C LEU A 36 -0.15 12.26 -7.50
N GLY A 37 -0.40 11.10 -8.12
CA GLY A 37 -0.55 10.98 -9.58
C GLY A 37 -1.76 11.75 -10.12
N VAL A 38 -2.88 11.73 -9.40
CA VAL A 38 -4.08 12.54 -9.77
C VAL A 38 -3.76 14.03 -9.67
N ALA A 39 -3.16 14.48 -8.56
CA ALA A 39 -2.77 15.89 -8.39
C ALA A 39 -1.81 16.32 -9.51
N LEU A 40 -0.79 15.52 -9.82
CA LEU A 40 0.14 15.78 -10.90
C LEU A 40 -0.56 15.91 -12.26
N LEU A 41 -1.51 14.99 -12.57
CA LEU A 41 -2.26 15.02 -13.81
C LEU A 41 -3.13 16.28 -13.93
N GLU A 42 -3.78 16.71 -12.85
CA GLU A 42 -4.60 17.93 -12.85
C GLU A 42 -3.71 19.17 -13.00
N SER A 43 -2.54 19.24 -12.34
CA SER A 43 -1.58 20.34 -12.52
C SER A 43 -1.03 20.42 -13.94
N LEU A 44 -0.72 19.28 -14.57
CA LEU A 44 -0.30 19.22 -15.98
C LEU A 44 -1.39 19.69 -16.94
N ARG A 45 -2.66 19.34 -16.66
CA ARG A 45 -3.80 19.84 -17.46
C ARG A 45 -3.98 21.34 -17.33
N ALA A 46 -3.87 21.88 -16.10
CA ALA A 46 -3.96 23.30 -15.86
C ALA A 46 -2.82 24.06 -16.56
N ALA A 47 -1.59 23.54 -16.48
CA ALA A 47 -0.43 24.12 -17.17
C ALA A 47 -0.59 24.12 -18.69
N SER A 48 -1.14 23.06 -19.27
CA SER A 48 -1.41 22.97 -20.72
C SER A 48 -2.45 23.98 -21.18
N ALA A 49 -3.44 24.30 -20.34
CA ALA A 49 -4.47 25.29 -20.64
C ALA A 49 -3.96 26.74 -20.57
N HIS A 50 -2.89 27.01 -19.82
CA HIS A 50 -2.34 28.35 -19.59
C HIS A 50 -0.98 28.59 -20.26
N HIS A 51 -0.62 27.86 -21.29
CA HIS A 51 0.61 28.05 -22.09
C HIS A 51 1.92 28.09 -21.28
N GLY A 52 2.05 27.22 -20.27
CA GLY A 52 3.37 26.91 -19.68
C GLY A 52 3.76 27.71 -18.42
N GLU A 53 2.88 28.50 -17.83
CA GLU A 53 3.22 29.28 -16.63
C GLU A 53 3.20 28.52 -15.29
N ASN A 54 2.70 27.27 -15.22
CA ASN A 54 2.49 26.54 -13.96
C ASN A 54 3.36 25.30 -13.74
N ASN A 55 4.65 25.38 -14.09
CA ASN A 55 5.58 24.30 -13.71
C ASN A 55 5.88 24.25 -12.19
N ALA A 56 5.59 25.31 -11.45
CA ALA A 56 5.84 25.38 -10.00
C ALA A 56 5.06 24.32 -9.23
N GLU A 57 3.77 24.18 -9.49
CA GLU A 57 2.91 23.19 -8.79
C GLU A 57 3.34 21.73 -9.07
N VAL A 58 3.75 21.44 -10.29
CA VAL A 58 4.32 20.13 -10.65
C VAL A 58 5.60 19.85 -9.86
N VAL A 59 6.48 20.84 -9.72
CA VAL A 59 7.71 20.75 -8.93
C VAL A 59 7.39 20.54 -7.45
N GLU A 60 6.41 21.25 -6.91
CA GLU A 60 5.97 21.12 -5.52
C GLU A 60 5.43 19.70 -5.23
N ILE A 61 4.57 19.15 -6.09
CA ILE A 61 4.05 17.79 -5.94
C ILE A 61 5.20 16.78 -5.94
N HIS A 62 6.18 16.93 -6.80
CA HIS A 62 7.37 16.09 -6.82
C HIS A 62 8.22 16.25 -5.56
N ALA A 63 8.39 17.48 -5.06
CA ALA A 63 9.11 17.73 -3.82
C ALA A 63 8.42 17.05 -2.63
N VAL A 64 7.10 17.19 -2.50
CA VAL A 64 6.30 16.51 -1.46
C VAL A 64 6.44 14.99 -1.55
N ALA A 65 6.33 14.40 -2.74
CA ALA A 65 6.50 12.97 -2.92
C ALA A 65 7.89 12.48 -2.47
N ARG A 66 8.95 13.25 -2.76
CA ARG A 66 10.32 12.94 -2.32
C ARG A 66 10.49 13.10 -0.81
N LEU A 67 9.91 14.13 -0.22
CA LEU A 67 9.92 14.35 1.24
C LEU A 67 9.26 13.17 1.97
N ILE A 68 8.06 12.77 1.55
CA ILE A 68 7.36 11.60 2.11
C ILE A 68 8.24 10.35 2.01
N GLY A 69 8.83 10.09 0.84
CA GLY A 69 9.71 8.93 0.64
C GLY A 69 10.95 8.96 1.53
N ALA A 70 11.59 10.13 1.67
CA ALA A 70 12.76 10.31 2.52
C ALA A 70 12.44 10.14 4.01
N ALA A 71 11.33 10.73 4.47
CA ALA A 71 10.85 10.61 5.85
C ALA A 71 10.49 9.17 6.19
N ALA A 72 9.77 8.47 5.29
CA ALA A 72 9.45 7.06 5.45
C ALA A 72 10.72 6.19 5.54
N ALA A 73 11.68 6.38 4.63
CA ALA A 73 12.94 5.65 4.65
C ALA A 73 13.76 5.92 5.92
N ARG A 74 13.74 7.15 6.45
CA ARG A 74 14.38 7.50 7.72
C ARG A 74 13.70 6.81 8.90
N SER A 75 12.36 6.82 8.95
CA SER A 75 11.58 6.14 9.99
C SER A 75 11.84 4.64 10.00
N VAL A 76 11.86 3.99 8.83
CA VAL A 76 12.19 2.57 8.69
C VAL A 76 13.58 2.26 9.26
N ARG A 77 14.60 3.07 8.93
CA ARG A 77 15.96 2.88 9.46
C ARG A 77 16.03 3.06 10.98
N ARG A 78 15.39 4.12 11.52
CA ARG A 78 15.39 4.40 12.98
C ARG A 78 14.71 3.30 13.78
N ALA A 79 13.63 2.74 13.28
CA ALA A 79 12.82 1.75 13.98
C ALA A 79 13.18 0.30 13.59
N ASN A 80 14.19 0.11 12.74
CA ASN A 80 14.62 -1.20 12.23
C ASN A 80 13.44 -2.01 11.64
N LEU A 81 12.69 -1.38 10.73
CA LEU A 81 11.49 -1.95 10.09
C LEU A 81 11.77 -2.49 8.68
N GLY A 82 13.03 -2.54 8.26
CA GLY A 82 13.43 -3.01 6.93
C GLY A 82 13.14 -4.50 6.73
N PRO A 83 13.18 -4.97 5.47
CA PRO A 83 12.98 -6.38 5.14
C PRO A 83 13.99 -7.29 5.84
N ILE A 84 13.56 -8.52 6.13
CA ILE A 84 14.41 -9.60 6.64
C ILE A 84 14.39 -10.71 5.59
N GLY A 85 15.45 -10.81 4.78
CA GLY A 85 15.44 -11.69 3.61
C GLY A 85 14.35 -11.30 2.62
N GLU A 86 13.46 -12.22 2.30
CA GLU A 86 12.31 -11.99 1.41
C GLU A 86 11.07 -11.45 2.14
N VAL A 87 11.08 -11.43 3.47
CA VAL A 87 9.97 -10.95 4.30
C VAL A 87 10.00 -9.43 4.35
N THR A 88 9.03 -8.79 3.74
CA THR A 88 8.88 -7.34 3.71
C THR A 88 7.87 -6.84 4.75
N PRO A 89 7.86 -5.55 5.07
CA PRO A 89 6.95 -4.99 6.08
C PRO A 89 5.49 -4.81 5.59
N MET A 90 5.13 -5.35 4.44
CA MET A 90 3.76 -5.37 3.92
C MET A 90 3.42 -6.72 3.30
N LEU A 91 2.25 -7.25 3.66
CA LEU A 91 1.75 -8.56 3.26
C LEU A 91 0.35 -8.44 2.65
N SER A 92 0.17 -8.91 1.43
CA SER A 92 -1.13 -9.11 0.81
C SER A 92 -1.73 -10.43 1.31
N VAL A 93 -2.94 -10.36 1.87
CA VAL A 93 -3.72 -11.53 2.29
C VAL A 93 -5.01 -11.57 1.50
N ARG A 94 -5.25 -12.67 0.78
CA ARG A 94 -6.47 -12.90 -0.01
C ARG A 94 -7.12 -14.23 0.40
N GLY A 95 -8.42 -14.38 0.11
CA GLY A 95 -9.17 -15.62 0.37
C GLY A 95 -9.57 -15.83 1.83
N VAL A 96 -9.43 -14.80 2.67
CA VAL A 96 -9.82 -14.84 4.09
C VAL A 96 -10.80 -13.71 4.38
N PRO A 97 -12.04 -14.02 4.85
CA PRO A 97 -12.98 -13.00 5.29
C PRO A 97 -12.39 -12.16 6.42
N ARG A 98 -12.67 -10.86 6.42
CA ARG A 98 -12.13 -9.91 7.39
C ARG A 98 -12.34 -10.38 8.84
N ALA A 99 -13.54 -10.82 9.20
CA ALA A 99 -13.83 -11.28 10.55
C ALA A 99 -13.00 -12.51 10.97
N ALA A 100 -12.73 -13.43 10.03
CA ALA A 100 -11.86 -14.58 10.28
C ALA A 100 -10.39 -14.17 10.44
N LEU A 101 -9.93 -13.23 9.64
CA LEU A 101 -8.59 -12.64 9.77
C LEU A 101 -8.39 -12.00 11.14
N ASP A 102 -9.34 -11.14 11.58
CA ASP A 102 -9.28 -10.48 12.88
C ASP A 102 -9.24 -11.51 14.03
N GLN A 103 -10.01 -12.60 13.92
CA GLN A 103 -9.98 -13.69 14.90
C GLN A 103 -8.63 -14.41 14.94
N VAL A 104 -8.03 -14.69 13.77
CA VAL A 104 -6.72 -15.34 13.69
C VAL A 104 -5.63 -14.46 14.28
N LEU A 105 -5.59 -13.19 13.91
CA LEU A 105 -4.61 -12.24 14.45
C LEU A 105 -4.75 -12.05 15.96
N ASN A 106 -5.98 -11.94 16.45
CA ASN A 106 -6.24 -11.84 17.89
C ASN A 106 -5.82 -13.11 18.64
N ALA A 107 -6.17 -14.29 18.15
CA ALA A 107 -5.80 -15.57 18.75
C ALA A 107 -4.27 -15.79 18.76
N ALA A 108 -3.55 -15.21 17.80
CA ALA A 108 -2.09 -15.23 17.73
C ALA A 108 -1.41 -14.10 18.56
N GLY A 109 -2.18 -13.20 19.18
CA GLY A 109 -1.64 -12.06 19.92
C GLY A 109 -1.02 -10.97 19.01
N LEU A 110 -1.41 -10.92 17.74
CA LEU A 110 -0.79 -10.05 16.73
C LEU A 110 -1.60 -8.77 16.43
N SER A 111 -2.81 -8.64 17.00
CA SER A 111 -3.73 -7.53 16.69
C SER A 111 -3.16 -6.14 17.02
N GLU A 112 -2.30 -6.03 18.04
CA GLU A 112 -1.65 -4.77 18.42
C GLU A 112 -0.36 -4.49 17.62
N HIS A 113 0.16 -5.48 16.91
CA HIS A 113 1.44 -5.41 16.19
C HIS A 113 1.28 -5.22 14.69
N ILE A 114 0.12 -5.58 14.16
CA ILE A 114 -0.17 -5.58 12.73
C ILE A 114 -1.34 -4.65 12.43
N SER A 115 -1.14 -3.73 11.52
CA SER A 115 -2.18 -2.84 11.02
C SER A 115 -2.77 -3.38 9.72
N ILE A 116 -4.09 -3.24 9.55
CA ILE A 116 -4.70 -3.42 8.24
C ILE A 116 -4.59 -2.10 7.50
N GLY A 117 -3.56 -2.01 6.68
CA GLY A 117 -3.23 -0.79 5.95
C GLY A 117 -4.24 -0.48 4.84
N VAL A 118 -4.70 -1.53 4.13
CA VAL A 118 -5.63 -1.37 3.00
C VAL A 118 -6.66 -2.51 2.98
N THR A 119 -7.90 -2.18 2.70
CA THR A 119 -8.98 -3.15 2.43
C THR A 119 -9.37 -3.07 0.97
N ASN A 120 -8.99 -4.08 0.17
CA ASN A 120 -9.25 -4.16 -1.26
C ASN A 120 -10.53 -4.94 -1.60
N GLY A 121 -11.26 -5.43 -0.59
CA GLY A 121 -12.48 -6.18 -0.77
C GLY A 121 -12.87 -6.96 0.48
N ARG A 122 -13.87 -7.82 0.35
CA ARG A 122 -14.41 -8.62 1.48
C ARG A 122 -13.41 -9.66 2.00
N THR A 123 -12.51 -10.12 1.14
CA THR A 123 -11.54 -11.19 1.42
C THR A 123 -10.14 -10.84 0.95
N ALA A 124 -9.85 -9.54 0.78
CA ALA A 124 -8.56 -9.07 0.29
C ALA A 124 -8.13 -7.83 1.08
N VAL A 125 -7.02 -7.93 1.79
CA VAL A 125 -6.44 -6.85 2.60
C VAL A 125 -4.92 -6.79 2.42
N ILE A 126 -4.35 -5.66 2.76
CA ILE A 126 -2.91 -5.50 2.94
C ILE A 126 -2.64 -5.29 4.42
N LEU A 127 -1.82 -6.13 4.99
CA LEU A 127 -1.30 -6.00 6.34
C LEU A 127 0.01 -5.22 6.32
N SER A 128 0.22 -4.38 7.32
CA SER A 128 1.47 -3.63 7.52
C SER A 128 1.94 -3.84 8.94
N GLY A 129 3.22 -4.17 9.12
CA GLY A 129 3.78 -4.50 10.41
C GLY A 129 5.29 -4.72 10.35
N ARG A 130 5.88 -5.15 11.46
CA ARG A 130 7.26 -5.63 11.45
C ARG A 130 7.35 -6.94 10.66
N PRO A 131 8.43 -7.19 9.90
CA PRO A 131 8.58 -8.43 9.15
C PRO A 131 8.35 -9.69 9.97
N ALA A 132 8.91 -9.75 11.18
CA ALA A 132 8.74 -10.91 12.08
C ALA A 132 7.27 -11.14 12.50
N ASP A 133 6.51 -10.06 12.75
CA ASP A 133 5.09 -10.17 13.11
C ASP A 133 4.26 -10.64 11.90
N LEU A 134 4.60 -10.18 10.69
CA LEU A 134 3.93 -10.62 9.46
C LEU A 134 4.25 -12.08 9.12
N GLU A 135 5.46 -12.55 9.38
CA GLU A 135 5.82 -13.96 9.24
C GLU A 135 5.04 -14.84 10.23
N ALA A 136 4.90 -14.37 11.46
CA ALA A 136 4.05 -15.04 12.46
C ALA A 136 2.56 -15.06 12.02
N ALA A 137 2.07 -13.99 11.39
CA ALA A 137 0.71 -13.94 10.85
C ALA A 137 0.49 -14.94 9.71
N VAL A 138 1.46 -15.09 8.79
CA VAL A 138 1.40 -16.14 7.75
C VAL A 138 1.27 -17.52 8.38
N SER A 139 2.12 -17.83 9.36
CA SER A 139 2.09 -19.10 10.07
C SER A 139 0.74 -19.36 10.79
N ALA A 140 0.19 -18.32 11.42
CA ALA A 140 -1.11 -18.39 12.09
C ALA A 140 -2.26 -18.63 11.10
N LEU A 141 -2.23 -17.98 9.95
CA LEU A 141 -3.22 -18.15 8.87
C LEU A 141 -3.16 -19.55 8.26
N GLU A 142 -1.98 -20.08 8.01
CA GLU A 142 -1.79 -21.46 7.54
C GLU A 142 -2.32 -22.48 8.54
N PHE A 143 -2.04 -22.28 9.84
CA PHE A 143 -2.56 -23.14 10.90
C PHE A 143 -4.09 -23.09 10.96
N ALA A 144 -4.69 -21.91 10.89
CA ALA A 144 -6.13 -21.73 10.87
C ALA A 144 -6.78 -22.38 9.64
N ALA A 145 -6.15 -22.29 8.47
CA ALA A 145 -6.61 -22.94 7.25
C ALA A 145 -6.66 -24.48 7.40
N LYS A 146 -5.55 -25.07 7.86
CA LYS A 146 -5.48 -26.53 8.11
C LYS A 146 -6.52 -26.98 9.13
N ARG A 147 -6.77 -26.17 10.16
CA ARG A 147 -7.80 -26.45 11.16
C ARG A 147 -9.20 -26.37 10.55
N SER A 148 -9.51 -25.33 9.78
CA SER A 148 -10.83 -25.17 9.14
C SER A 148 -11.12 -26.29 8.14
N GLU A 149 -10.12 -26.72 7.37
CA GLU A 149 -10.24 -27.84 6.44
C GLU A 149 -10.56 -29.17 7.18
N ARG A 150 -9.88 -29.44 8.30
CA ARG A 150 -10.15 -30.62 9.12
C ARG A 150 -11.56 -30.58 9.71
N GLU A 151 -11.95 -29.43 10.29
CA GLU A 151 -13.29 -29.28 10.85
C GLU A 151 -14.38 -29.40 9.79
N HIS A 152 -14.15 -28.97 8.57
CA HIS A 152 -15.06 -29.15 7.44
C HIS A 152 -15.22 -30.59 7.07
N LYS A 153 -14.13 -31.36 6.99
CA LYS A 153 -14.15 -32.79 6.70
C LYS A 153 -14.87 -33.63 7.80
N GLU A 154 -14.64 -33.27 9.08
CA GLU A 154 -15.21 -33.99 10.21
C GLU A 154 -16.71 -33.72 10.44
N ARG A 155 -17.17 -32.50 10.16
CA ARG A 155 -18.54 -32.10 10.51
C ARG A 155 -19.58 -32.33 9.42
N LEU A 156 -19.22 -32.76 8.21
CA LEU A 156 -20.13 -32.86 7.05
C LEU A 156 -21.06 -31.66 6.88
N ARG A 157 -20.71 -30.50 7.47
CA ARG A 157 -21.49 -29.28 7.46
C ARG A 157 -20.73 -28.21 6.64
N GLY A 158 -21.44 -27.52 5.77
CA GLY A 158 -20.92 -26.46 4.90
C GLY A 158 -20.44 -25.23 5.66
N GLY A 159 -19.30 -25.35 6.34
CA GLY A 159 -18.52 -24.21 6.82
C GLY A 159 -17.60 -23.73 5.70
N GLU A 160 -17.37 -22.42 5.65
CA GLU A 160 -16.40 -21.84 4.71
C GLU A 160 -14.99 -22.30 5.11
N VAL A 161 -14.28 -22.93 4.17
CA VAL A 161 -12.89 -23.34 4.37
C VAL A 161 -12.01 -22.12 4.10
N LEU A 162 -11.14 -21.78 5.04
CA LEU A 162 -10.18 -20.72 4.85
C LEU A 162 -9.11 -21.13 3.86
N ALA A 163 -8.88 -20.33 2.84
CA ALA A 163 -7.87 -20.56 1.80
C ALA A 163 -6.98 -19.29 1.66
N PRO A 164 -6.12 -19.00 2.64
CA PRO A 164 -5.27 -17.82 2.60
C PRO A 164 -4.26 -17.91 1.47
N ILE A 165 -4.16 -16.83 0.69
CA ILE A 165 -3.08 -16.57 -0.26
C ILE A 165 -2.32 -15.40 0.30
N CYS A 166 -1.10 -15.63 0.76
CA CYS A 166 -0.22 -14.65 1.37
C CYS A 166 0.93 -14.33 0.42
N GLU A 167 1.18 -13.04 0.17
CA GLU A 167 2.23 -12.59 -0.73
C GLU A 167 2.87 -11.31 -0.17
N TYR A 168 4.18 -11.32 0.07
CA TYR A 168 4.89 -10.12 0.48
C TYR A 168 4.99 -9.14 -0.68
N LEU A 169 4.69 -7.87 -0.39
CA LEU A 169 4.78 -6.82 -1.39
C LEU A 169 6.24 -6.36 -1.53
N ASP A 170 6.65 -6.04 -2.74
CA ASP A 170 7.98 -5.48 -3.02
C ASP A 170 8.06 -4.03 -2.50
N THR A 171 8.14 -3.89 -1.18
CA THR A 171 8.29 -2.61 -0.49
C THR A 171 9.13 -2.75 0.77
N THR A 172 9.88 -1.72 1.09
CA THR A 172 10.71 -1.65 2.29
C THR A 172 10.07 -0.84 3.41
N VAL A 173 8.84 -0.35 3.20
CA VAL A 173 8.16 0.59 4.10
C VAL A 173 6.80 0.02 4.50
N PRO A 174 6.47 -0.04 5.82
CA PRO A 174 5.15 -0.46 6.32
C PRO A 174 4.12 0.67 6.16
N PHE A 175 3.74 0.98 4.90
CA PHE A 175 2.77 2.03 4.62
C PHE A 175 1.43 1.78 5.32
N HIS A 176 0.70 2.86 5.61
CA HIS A 176 -0.61 2.84 6.29
C HIS A 176 -0.57 2.16 7.67
N SER A 177 0.53 2.37 8.41
CA SER A 177 0.75 1.80 9.74
C SER A 177 1.20 2.90 10.71
N PRO A 178 0.83 2.82 12.00
CA PRO A 178 1.33 3.71 13.05
C PRO A 178 2.85 3.68 13.20
N LEU A 179 3.52 2.64 12.69
CA LEU A 179 4.98 2.53 12.67
C LEU A 179 5.67 3.67 11.88
N LEU A 180 4.91 4.40 11.06
CA LEU A 180 5.40 5.55 10.29
C LEU A 180 4.99 6.91 10.89
N GLU A 181 4.49 6.97 12.12
CA GLU A 181 4.10 8.24 12.75
C GLU A 181 5.24 9.27 12.73
N GLY A 182 6.47 8.86 13.07
CA GLY A 182 7.65 9.72 12.98
C GLY A 182 8.00 10.18 11.56
N ALA A 183 7.53 9.49 10.51
CA ALA A 183 7.68 9.95 9.14
C ALA A 183 6.71 11.08 8.81
N VAL A 184 5.52 11.11 9.40
CA VAL A 184 4.56 12.21 9.27
C VAL A 184 5.13 13.46 9.91
N GLU A 185 5.65 13.34 11.14
CA GLU A 185 6.30 14.45 11.87
C GLU A 185 7.49 15.02 11.09
N ASP A 186 8.40 14.16 10.61
CA ASP A 186 9.55 14.58 9.80
C ASP A 186 9.09 15.29 8.51
N THR A 187 8.05 14.77 7.84
CA THR A 187 7.52 15.39 6.59
C THR A 187 6.99 16.78 6.85
N VAL A 188 6.19 16.96 7.90
CA VAL A 188 5.64 18.26 8.28
C VAL A 188 6.75 19.23 8.67
N ALA A 189 7.74 18.78 9.45
CA ALA A 189 8.87 19.62 9.87
C ALA A 189 9.76 20.07 8.70
N TRP A 190 9.88 19.27 7.66
CA TRP A 190 10.70 19.60 6.49
C TRP A 190 9.95 20.43 5.43
N ALA A 191 8.61 20.42 5.48
CA ALA A 191 7.79 21.22 4.58
C ALA A 191 7.63 22.68 5.03
N ASN A 192 7.95 23.00 6.30
CA ASN A 192 7.95 24.34 6.89
C ASN A 192 9.35 24.98 6.86
#